data_46b787a6348b00002165de34960bed5d
#
_entry.id   46b787a6348b00002165de34960bed5d
#
_cell.length_a   1.000
_cell.length_b   1.000
_cell.length_c   1.000
_cell.angle_alpha   90.00
_cell.angle_beta   90.00
_cell.angle_gamma   90.00
#
_symmetry.space_group_name_H-M   'P 1'
#
loop_
_entity.id
_entity.type
_entity.pdbx_description
1 polymer ?
#
loop_
_entity_poly.entity_id
_entity_poly.type
_entity_poly.pdbx_seq_one_letter_code
_entity_poly.pdbx_strand_id
1 'polypeptide(L)' 'SNPRNVLACLNALEAVLTREGANIERDAALPAAQAIYA' A
#
# COMPACT_ATOMS: atom_id res chain seq x y z
N SER A 1 12.68 3.16 -25.64
CA SER A 1 11.48 3.20 -24.82
C SER A 1 10.96 4.64 -24.68
N ASN A 2 9.67 4.78 -24.52
CA ASN A 2 9.00 6.06 -24.46
C ASN A 2 9.01 6.56 -23.00
N PRO A 3 9.57 7.76 -22.73
CA PRO A 3 9.60 8.30 -21.37
C PRO A 3 8.21 8.41 -20.72
N ARG A 4 7.19 8.70 -21.53
CA ARG A 4 5.82 8.78 -21.06
C ARG A 4 5.33 7.44 -20.51
N ASN A 5 5.66 6.34 -21.19
CA ASN A 5 5.30 5.01 -20.75
C ASN A 5 6.05 4.61 -19.49
N VAL A 6 7.31 4.99 -19.39
CA VAL A 6 8.12 4.71 -18.19
C VAL A 6 7.53 5.42 -16.98
N LEU A 7 7.17 6.70 -17.12
CA LEU A 7 6.56 7.46 -16.03
C LEU A 7 5.21 6.86 -15.61
N ALA A 8 4.41 6.45 -16.58
CA ALA A 8 3.12 5.82 -16.28
C ALA A 8 3.31 4.51 -15.49
N CYS A 9 4.30 3.71 -15.88
CA CYS A 9 4.60 2.46 -15.17
C CYS A 9 5.09 2.73 -13.74
N LEU A 10 5.93 3.74 -13.55
CA LEU A 10 6.43 4.10 -12.22
C LEU A 10 5.30 4.61 -11.34
N ASN A 11 4.39 5.42 -11.88
CA ASN A 11 3.25 5.92 -11.13
C ASN A 11 2.32 4.78 -10.71
N ALA A 12 2.08 3.83 -11.60
CA ALA A 12 1.24 2.67 -11.30
C ALA A 12 1.87 1.81 -10.20
N LEU A 13 3.18 1.58 -10.29
CA LEU A 13 3.90 0.81 -9.28
C LEU A 13 3.85 1.51 -7.92
N GLU A 14 4.06 2.81 -7.90
CA GLU A 14 4.00 3.61 -6.67
C GLU A 14 2.61 3.49 -6.02
N ALA A 15 1.55 3.59 -6.81
CA ALA A 15 0.19 3.46 -6.31
C ALA A 15 -0.07 2.09 -5.70
N VAL A 16 0.41 1.03 -6.35
CA VAL A 16 0.26 -0.34 -5.83
C VAL A 16 1.03 -0.51 -4.52
N LEU A 17 2.27 -0.04 -4.47
CA LEU A 17 3.09 -0.14 -3.26
C LEU A 17 2.49 0.64 -2.10
N THR A 18 1.97 1.82 -2.36
CA THR A 18 1.31 2.64 -1.34
C THR A 18 0.08 1.92 -0.78
N ARG A 19 -0.74 1.33 -1.65
CA ARG A 19 -1.93 0.59 -1.23
C ARG A 19 -1.55 -0.64 -0.40
N GLU A 20 -0.52 -1.39 -0.82
CA GLU A 20 -0.07 -2.56 -0.09
C GLU A 20 0.49 -2.20 1.28
N GLY A 21 1.24 -1.09 1.37
CA GLY A 21 1.72 -0.59 2.64
C GLY A 21 0.58 -0.24 3.59
N ALA A 22 -0.45 0.42 3.10
CA ALA A 22 -1.63 0.75 3.90
C ALA A 22 -2.38 -0.51 4.35
N ASN A 23 -2.48 -1.52 3.49
CA ASN A 23 -3.11 -2.79 3.83
C ASN A 23 -2.34 -3.51 4.94
N ILE A 24 -1.02 -3.52 4.87
CA ILE A 24 -0.16 -4.14 5.89
C ILE A 24 -0.34 -3.44 7.24
N GLU A 25 -0.35 -2.11 7.25
CA GLU A 25 -0.55 -1.34 8.47
C GLU A 25 -1.93 -1.61 9.09
N ARG A 26 -2.97 -1.66 8.27
CA ARG A 26 -4.31 -1.96 8.73
C ARG A 26 -4.41 -3.36 9.30
N ASP A 27 -3.82 -4.35 8.62
CA ASP A 27 -3.84 -5.73 9.07
C ASP A 27 -3.09 -5.90 10.40
N ALA A 28 -2.05 -5.12 10.63
CA ALA A 28 -1.34 -5.14 11.91
C ALA A 28 -2.13 -4.42 13.01
N ALA A 29 -2.86 -3.35 12.67
CA ALA A 29 -3.61 -2.57 13.64
C ALA A 29 -4.85 -3.29 14.16
N LEU A 30 -5.52 -4.07 13.32
CA LEU A 30 -6.76 -4.77 13.71
C LEU A 30 -6.57 -5.72 14.89
N PRO A 31 -5.60 -6.65 14.89
CA PRO A 31 -5.40 -7.51 16.04
C PRO A 31 -4.93 -6.76 17.28
N ALA A 32 -4.16 -5.68 17.12
CA ALA A 32 -3.76 -4.85 18.24
C ALA A 32 -4.96 -4.15 18.89
N ALA A 33 -5.88 -3.61 18.09
CA ALA A 33 -7.10 -3.00 18.59
C ALA A 33 -8.00 -4.03 19.25
N GLN A 34 -8.13 -5.22 18.67
CA GLN A 34 -8.94 -6.31 19.25
C GLN A 34 -8.41 -6.75 20.60
N ALA A 35 -7.09 -6.77 20.77
CA ALA A 35 -6.47 -7.13 22.04
C ALA A 35 -6.80 -6.12 23.14
N ILE A 36 -6.98 -4.85 22.78
CA ILE A 36 -7.31 -3.79 23.74
C ILE A 36 -8.81 -3.83 24.10
N TYR A 37 -9.68 -4.07 23.11
CA TYR A 37 -11.14 -3.99 23.30
C TYR A 37 -11.81 -5.33 23.60
N ALA A 38 -11.08 -6.40 23.43
CA ALA A 38 -11.58 -7.72 23.80
C ALA A 38 -11.36 -7.99 25.29
#